data_09a4323df7d144337f78d645a7ad2720
#
_entry.id   09a4323df7d144337f78d645a7ad2720
#
_cell.length_a   1.000
_cell.length_b   1.000
_cell.length_c   1.000
_cell.angle_alpha   90.00
_cell.angle_beta   90.00
_cell.angle_gamma   90.00
#
_symmetry.space_group_name_H-M   'P 1'
#
loop_
_entity.id
_entity.type
_entity.pdbx_description
1 polymer ?
#
loop_
_entity_poly.entity_id
_entity_poly.type
_entity_poly.pdbx_seq_one_letter_code
_entity_poly.pdbx_strand_id
1 'polypeptide(L)'
;MRAWSLFLLALPFATTHAYAHDQRGQTVLGQASRDAYDAGLFTPYGSLGALSADSFTTLSHPVFPGVSVRIKKSGGFCDNTVSSYTGYIDIEARHIFFYFFESRSDPAADDVVFWTNGGPGCSSSLGLFMELGPCRVLDADGPKFHPQSWNANANLFFVDQPIGVGFSYADYGEAVGTTEDGAKDMAKFVFVFFEHFSQFKGRPFHMTGESYGGRYVPVFAAEVYDQNARLLEDGYTPINLTSVMIGNGITDFYTQMSSSFDMMCTPASLPPLLSISWQVKPSHKSLVTLTVLQIPRCEARLKKSCVDAYDYTDCAEANSFCSQYIKQPFYKADRNPYDISKECNATNRAENLCYPLTAHIRNFLSRPDVRKTLGVDASLPANFSSCDPTVSALFRAALDGTRSSAAHVAGLLERGVRVLIYVGTYDWSCNWVGNERWTRGLEWSGREAFAGRALRPWSSGGKRAGLVREARGLTFLTVEGAGHMVPYDKPEESLDMLQRWLAGKSF
;
A
#
# COMPACT_ATOMS: atom_id res chain seq x y z
N MET A 1 14.62 77.51 -6.12
CA MET A 1 13.19 77.71 -5.83
C MET A 1 12.41 76.47 -6.23
N ARG A 2 11.67 75.99 -5.32
CA ARG A 2 10.80 74.83 -5.22
C ARG A 2 11.43 73.62 -4.47
N ALA A 3 11.03 73.57 -3.21
CA ALA A 3 11.24 72.47 -2.26
C ALA A 3 10.32 71.27 -2.58
N TRP A 4 10.84 70.04 -2.44
CA TRP A 4 10.04 68.83 -2.43
C TRP A 4 10.15 68.19 -1.05
N SER A 5 9.05 68.12 -0.35
CA SER A 5 8.90 67.46 0.96
C SER A 5 8.86 65.95 0.78
N LEU A 6 9.74 65.24 1.49
CA LEU A 6 9.68 63.80 1.64
C LEU A 6 8.68 63.46 2.75
N PHE A 7 7.64 62.71 2.42
CA PHE A 7 6.78 62.01 3.38
C PHE A 7 7.40 60.67 3.75
N LEU A 8 7.82 60.52 4.98
CA LEU A 8 8.18 59.23 5.58
C LEU A 8 6.88 58.51 6.02
N LEU A 9 6.56 57.42 5.35
CA LEU A 9 5.54 56.45 5.80
C LEU A 9 6.22 55.46 6.76
N ALA A 10 5.79 55.53 8.03
CA ALA A 10 6.17 54.54 9.04
C ALA A 10 5.31 53.30 8.85
N LEU A 11 5.93 52.13 8.55
CA LEU A 11 5.32 50.83 8.59
C LEU A 11 5.40 50.25 10.02
N PRO A 12 4.34 49.64 10.54
CA PRO A 12 4.40 48.98 11.86
C PRO A 12 5.21 47.68 11.79
N PHE A 13 6.10 47.51 12.75
CA PHE A 13 6.84 46.30 13.00
C PHE A 13 5.86 45.19 13.40
N ALA A 14 5.78 44.11 12.62
CA ALA A 14 5.15 42.87 13.00
C ALA A 14 6.09 42.11 13.96
N THR A 15 5.63 41.91 15.16
CA THR A 15 6.31 41.05 16.16
C THR A 15 6.28 39.59 15.72
N THR A 16 7.43 39.09 15.32
CA THR A 16 7.63 37.64 15.11
C THR A 16 7.61 36.94 16.45
N HIS A 17 6.60 36.11 16.71
CA HIS A 17 6.63 35.16 17.82
C HIS A 17 7.58 34.04 17.45
N ALA A 18 8.71 33.99 18.14
CA ALA A 18 9.62 32.85 18.10
C ALA A 18 8.96 31.67 18.81
N TYR A 19 8.70 30.59 18.07
CA TYR A 19 8.34 29.31 18.68
C TYR A 19 9.60 28.69 19.30
N ALA A 20 9.62 28.62 20.63
CA ALA A 20 10.62 27.88 21.36
C ALA A 20 10.37 26.38 21.13
N HIS A 21 11.32 25.67 20.51
CA HIS A 21 11.36 24.23 20.45
C HIS A 21 11.68 23.68 21.85
N ASP A 22 10.69 23.07 22.51
CA ASP A 22 10.94 22.24 23.70
C ASP A 22 11.36 20.84 23.25
N GLN A 23 12.57 20.44 23.65
CA GLN A 23 13.18 19.13 23.33
C GLN A 23 12.65 18.00 24.21
N ARG A 24 11.36 17.90 24.45
CA ARG A 24 10.75 16.72 25.07
C ARG A 24 9.63 16.20 24.18
N GLY A 25 10.00 15.31 23.27
CA GLY A 25 9.09 14.61 22.37
C GLY A 25 8.20 13.60 23.07
N GLN A 26 7.49 14.03 24.10
CA GLN A 26 6.28 13.41 24.59
C GLN A 26 5.21 14.49 24.57
N THR A 27 4.44 14.50 23.50
CA THR A 27 3.19 15.24 23.46
C THR A 27 2.30 14.59 24.52
N VAL A 28 2.24 15.19 25.68
CA VAL A 28 1.14 14.95 26.61
C VAL A 28 -0.09 15.43 25.84
N LEU A 29 -0.85 14.51 25.29
CA LEU A 29 -2.19 14.77 24.79
C LEU A 29 -2.97 15.27 26.01
N GLY A 30 -3.04 16.59 26.16
CA GLY A 30 -3.91 17.22 27.13
C GLY A 30 -5.29 16.61 26.92
N GLN A 31 -5.98 16.29 28.01
CA GLN A 31 -7.40 15.96 27.98
C GLN A 31 -8.10 17.13 27.27
N ALA A 32 -8.32 16.98 25.95
CA ALA A 32 -9.23 17.87 25.25
C ALA A 32 -10.56 17.76 25.98
N SER A 33 -11.10 18.90 26.38
CA SER A 33 -12.36 18.95 27.12
C SER A 33 -13.41 18.19 26.32
N ARG A 34 -14.04 17.21 26.94
CA ARG A 34 -15.13 16.41 26.36
C ARG A 34 -16.38 17.25 26.05
N ASP A 35 -16.32 18.54 26.25
CA ASP A 35 -17.48 19.46 26.23
C ASP A 35 -17.80 20.04 24.83
N ALA A 36 -16.95 19.79 23.82
CA ALA A 36 -17.23 20.25 22.43
C ALA A 36 -18.01 19.25 21.58
N TYR A 37 -18.20 18.02 22.05
CA TYR A 37 -18.95 17.00 21.34
C TYR A 37 -20.40 17.03 21.78
N ASP A 38 -21.29 17.46 20.88
CA ASP A 38 -22.74 17.29 21.10
C ASP A 38 -23.08 15.80 20.99
N ALA A 39 -22.97 15.10 22.12
CA ALA A 39 -23.25 13.67 22.27
C ALA A 39 -24.69 13.29 21.86
N GLY A 40 -25.57 14.27 21.61
CA GLY A 40 -26.93 14.08 21.09
C GLY A 40 -26.99 13.82 19.59
N LEU A 41 -25.95 14.17 18.82
CA LEU A 41 -25.94 14.03 17.36
C LEU A 41 -25.34 12.72 16.85
N PHE A 42 -24.56 12.01 17.68
CA PHE A 42 -23.89 10.77 17.27
C PHE A 42 -23.85 9.77 18.42
N THR A 43 -24.30 8.54 18.11
CA THR A 43 -24.16 7.40 19.03
C THR A 43 -23.33 6.33 18.33
N PRO A 44 -22.15 5.96 18.90
CA PRO A 44 -21.37 4.83 18.40
C PRO A 44 -22.19 3.55 18.38
N TYR A 45 -22.02 2.72 17.36
CA TYR A 45 -22.66 1.39 17.31
C TYR A 45 -22.16 0.48 18.43
N GLY A 46 -20.91 0.62 18.80
CA GLY A 46 -20.28 0.00 19.97
C GLY A 46 -19.56 -1.30 19.61
N SER A 47 -20.27 -2.40 19.42
CA SER A 47 -19.65 -3.73 19.29
C SER A 47 -19.87 -4.37 17.90
N LEU A 48 -18.80 -4.79 17.25
CA LEU A 48 -18.88 -5.64 16.04
C LEU A 48 -19.70 -6.91 16.28
N GLY A 49 -19.65 -7.46 17.48
CA GLY A 49 -20.42 -8.64 17.88
C GLY A 49 -21.94 -8.49 17.75
N ALA A 50 -22.46 -7.26 17.78
CA ALA A 50 -23.90 -6.97 17.66
C ALA A 50 -24.40 -6.92 16.21
N LEU A 51 -23.50 -6.91 15.22
CA LEU A 51 -23.87 -6.86 13.80
C LEU A 51 -24.64 -8.10 13.35
N SER A 52 -25.62 -7.91 12.45
CA SER A 52 -26.37 -8.99 11.81
C SER A 52 -25.54 -9.75 10.81
N ALA A 53 -25.82 -11.05 10.63
CA ALA A 53 -25.29 -11.84 9.51
C ALA A 53 -26.21 -11.78 8.27
N ASP A 54 -27.50 -11.47 8.45
CA ASP A 54 -28.51 -11.53 7.39
C ASP A 54 -28.64 -10.23 6.61
N SER A 55 -28.32 -9.09 7.24
CA SER A 55 -28.50 -7.76 6.64
C SER A 55 -27.37 -6.82 7.04
N PHE A 56 -27.12 -5.84 6.19
CA PHE A 56 -26.20 -4.75 6.50
C PHE A 56 -26.78 -3.83 7.58
N THR A 57 -25.91 -3.42 8.48
CA THR A 57 -26.09 -2.25 9.35
C THR A 57 -25.41 -1.07 8.65
N THR A 58 -26.13 0.04 8.48
CA THR A 58 -25.59 1.28 7.91
C THR A 58 -25.16 2.20 9.03
N LEU A 59 -23.91 2.62 8.99
CA LEU A 59 -23.25 3.47 9.95
C LEU A 59 -22.88 4.79 9.27
N SER A 60 -23.32 5.92 9.81
CA SER A 60 -23.02 7.27 9.29
C SER A 60 -22.48 8.15 10.39
N HIS A 61 -21.77 9.22 10.03
CA HIS A 61 -21.22 10.15 10.99
C HIS A 61 -21.48 11.61 10.57
N PRO A 62 -21.93 12.49 11.48
CA PRO A 62 -22.34 13.87 11.13
C PRO A 62 -21.20 14.73 10.57
N VAL A 63 -19.92 14.44 10.90
CA VAL A 63 -18.77 15.15 10.33
C VAL A 63 -18.61 14.89 8.83
N PHE A 64 -19.07 13.72 8.35
CA PHE A 64 -19.02 13.37 6.94
C PHE A 64 -20.43 12.96 6.45
N PRO A 65 -21.34 13.91 6.22
CA PRO A 65 -22.74 13.59 5.92
C PRO A 65 -22.94 12.81 4.61
N GLY A 66 -21.97 12.87 3.69
CA GLY A 66 -21.99 12.07 2.44
C GLY A 66 -21.26 10.74 2.54
N VAL A 67 -20.88 10.29 3.75
CA VAL A 67 -20.14 9.04 3.96
C VAL A 67 -20.89 8.12 4.91
N SER A 68 -21.01 6.85 4.53
CA SER A 68 -21.52 5.81 5.42
C SER A 68 -20.76 4.50 5.24
N VAL A 69 -20.87 3.61 6.22
CA VAL A 69 -20.32 2.25 6.15
C VAL A 69 -21.47 1.26 6.31
N ARG A 70 -21.73 0.46 5.29
CA ARG A 70 -22.61 -0.71 5.37
C ARG A 70 -21.78 -1.90 5.78
N ILE A 71 -22.07 -2.53 6.91
CA ILE A 71 -21.27 -3.65 7.45
C ILE A 71 -22.20 -4.77 7.98
N LYS A 72 -21.76 -6.01 7.81
CA LYS A 72 -22.45 -7.21 8.35
C LYS A 72 -21.43 -8.26 8.79
N LYS A 73 -21.84 -9.21 9.62
CA LYS A 73 -21.09 -10.46 9.84
C LYS A 73 -21.11 -11.31 8.59
N SER A 74 -19.96 -11.91 8.26
CA SER A 74 -19.79 -12.74 7.06
C SER A 74 -18.96 -13.97 7.39
N GLY A 75 -19.43 -14.81 8.30
CA GLY A 75 -18.75 -16.04 8.69
C GLY A 75 -18.86 -17.16 7.65
N GLY A 76 -18.01 -18.17 7.77
CA GLY A 76 -18.13 -19.43 7.02
C GLY A 76 -17.48 -19.43 5.63
N PHE A 77 -16.93 -18.34 5.16
CA PHE A 77 -16.32 -18.28 3.82
C PHE A 77 -14.79 -18.43 3.82
N CYS A 78 -14.14 -18.33 4.96
CA CYS A 78 -12.68 -18.35 5.08
C CYS A 78 -12.25 -19.06 6.36
N ASP A 79 -11.94 -18.34 7.43
CA ASP A 79 -11.53 -18.86 8.74
C ASP A 79 -12.69 -18.86 9.71
N ASN A 80 -13.05 -20.03 10.21
CA ASN A 80 -14.14 -20.18 11.18
C ASN A 80 -13.69 -20.03 12.64
N THR A 81 -12.41 -19.78 12.87
CA THR A 81 -11.87 -19.60 14.24
C THR A 81 -11.97 -18.17 14.74
N VAL A 82 -12.24 -17.23 13.86
CA VAL A 82 -12.38 -15.79 14.16
C VAL A 82 -13.66 -15.22 13.56
N SER A 83 -14.13 -14.11 14.12
CA SER A 83 -15.20 -13.33 13.49
C SER A 83 -14.69 -12.61 12.26
N SER A 84 -15.52 -12.59 11.22
CA SER A 84 -15.25 -11.86 10.00
C SER A 84 -16.45 -11.01 9.58
N TYR A 85 -16.15 -9.91 8.93
CA TYR A 85 -17.14 -8.91 8.52
C TYR A 85 -16.83 -8.46 7.10
N THR A 86 -17.86 -8.10 6.36
CA THR A 86 -17.70 -7.51 5.03
C THR A 86 -18.67 -6.33 4.89
N GLY A 87 -18.36 -5.45 3.98
CA GLY A 87 -19.22 -4.29 3.78
C GLY A 87 -18.75 -3.38 2.68
N TYR A 88 -19.43 -2.24 2.62
CA TYR A 88 -19.13 -1.16 1.69
C TYR A 88 -18.90 0.14 2.45
N ILE A 89 -17.94 0.89 1.98
CA ILE A 89 -17.74 2.29 2.32
C ILE A 89 -18.45 3.07 1.22
N ASP A 90 -19.55 3.71 1.57
CA ASP A 90 -20.35 4.50 0.66
C ASP A 90 -19.92 5.97 0.75
N ILE A 91 -19.40 6.53 -0.34
CA ILE A 91 -18.96 7.91 -0.45
C ILE A 91 -19.68 8.52 -1.63
N GLU A 92 -20.81 9.17 -1.35
CA GLU A 92 -21.72 9.65 -2.40
C GLU A 92 -22.14 8.51 -3.33
N ALA A 93 -21.74 8.51 -4.60
CA ALA A 93 -22.03 7.48 -5.59
C ALA A 93 -20.93 6.39 -5.70
N ARG A 94 -19.95 6.37 -4.81
CA ARG A 94 -18.84 5.42 -4.80
C ARG A 94 -19.01 4.42 -3.66
N HIS A 95 -18.82 3.13 -3.93
CA HIS A 95 -19.05 2.03 -3.02
C HIS A 95 -17.82 1.14 -2.98
N ILE A 96 -16.98 1.28 -1.94
CA ILE A 96 -15.70 0.59 -1.81
C ILE A 96 -15.87 -0.61 -0.90
N PHE A 97 -15.64 -1.80 -1.43
CA PHE A 97 -15.81 -3.06 -0.71
C PHE A 97 -14.62 -3.35 0.21
N PHE A 98 -14.90 -3.89 1.40
CA PHE A 98 -13.88 -4.34 2.32
C PHE A 98 -14.22 -5.67 2.99
N TYR A 99 -13.16 -6.35 3.42
CA TYR A 99 -13.21 -7.48 4.34
C TYR A 99 -12.52 -7.05 5.65
N PHE A 100 -13.02 -7.52 6.77
CA PHE A 100 -12.40 -7.34 8.08
C PHE A 100 -12.41 -8.65 8.85
N PHE A 101 -11.27 -9.02 9.43
CA PHE A 101 -11.08 -10.21 10.24
C PHE A 101 -10.51 -9.82 11.60
N GLU A 102 -11.10 -10.34 12.66
CA GLU A 102 -10.56 -10.18 14.00
C GLU A 102 -9.25 -10.98 14.17
N SER A 103 -8.42 -10.54 15.10
CA SER A 103 -7.21 -11.26 15.49
C SER A 103 -7.54 -12.63 16.08
N ARG A 104 -6.66 -13.62 15.84
CA ARG A 104 -6.71 -14.93 16.49
C ARG A 104 -6.21 -14.93 17.92
N SER A 105 -5.40 -13.92 18.30
CA SER A 105 -4.81 -13.78 19.64
C SER A 105 -5.78 -13.05 20.56
N ASP A 106 -5.80 -11.74 20.52
CA ASP A 106 -6.68 -10.90 21.32
C ASP A 106 -7.28 -9.77 20.45
N PRO A 107 -8.45 -9.99 19.84
CA PRO A 107 -9.08 -8.97 19.01
C PRO A 107 -9.39 -7.68 19.77
N ALA A 108 -9.50 -7.78 21.13
CA ALA A 108 -9.76 -6.63 21.99
C ALA A 108 -8.51 -5.79 22.29
N ALA A 109 -7.30 -6.29 22.13
CA ALA A 109 -6.05 -5.61 22.43
C ALA A 109 -5.10 -5.45 21.23
N ASP A 110 -5.15 -6.38 20.27
CA ASP A 110 -4.23 -6.40 19.13
C ASP A 110 -4.43 -5.23 18.17
N ASP A 111 -3.36 -4.83 17.52
CA ASP A 111 -3.30 -3.73 16.57
C ASP A 111 -4.25 -3.91 15.39
N VAL A 112 -4.54 -2.81 14.70
CA VAL A 112 -5.34 -2.81 13.47
C VAL A 112 -4.44 -2.59 12.26
N VAL A 113 -4.48 -3.51 11.31
CA VAL A 113 -3.70 -3.47 10.07
C VAL A 113 -4.63 -3.34 8.87
N PHE A 114 -4.41 -2.32 8.07
CA PHE A 114 -5.05 -2.09 6.77
C PHE A 114 -4.17 -2.66 5.67
N TRP A 115 -4.73 -3.46 4.78
CA TRP A 115 -4.05 -3.99 3.60
C TRP A 115 -4.69 -3.55 2.30
N THR A 116 -3.87 -3.18 1.33
CA THR A 116 -4.28 -2.97 -0.06
C THR A 116 -3.26 -3.56 -1.05
N ASN A 117 -3.75 -4.34 -2.02
CA ASN A 117 -2.95 -4.72 -3.18
C ASN A 117 -2.81 -3.55 -4.15
N GLY A 118 -1.85 -3.67 -5.04
CA GLY A 118 -1.51 -2.63 -6.01
C GLY A 118 -2.23 -2.75 -7.36
N GLY A 119 -1.48 -2.97 -8.40
CA GLY A 119 -1.92 -3.01 -9.79
C GLY A 119 -1.34 -1.85 -10.62
N PRO A 120 -1.92 -0.63 -10.69
CA PRO A 120 -3.16 -0.19 -10.04
C PRO A 120 -4.38 -0.93 -10.55
N GLY A 121 -5.39 -1.04 -9.70
CA GLY A 121 -6.66 -1.66 -10.09
C GLY A 121 -6.79 -3.15 -9.75
N CYS A 122 -5.94 -3.73 -8.88
CA CYS A 122 -6.08 -5.10 -8.41
C CYS A 122 -6.73 -5.18 -7.04
N SER A 123 -7.61 -6.18 -6.87
CA SER A 123 -8.35 -6.42 -5.64
C SER A 123 -7.47 -6.94 -4.52
N SER A 124 -7.73 -6.47 -3.31
CA SER A 124 -7.08 -6.96 -2.09
C SER A 124 -7.47 -8.39 -1.71
N SER A 125 -8.40 -9.00 -2.44
CA SER A 125 -8.65 -10.44 -2.37
C SER A 125 -7.43 -11.29 -2.74
N LEU A 126 -6.47 -10.74 -3.51
CA LEU A 126 -5.19 -11.40 -3.78
C LEU A 126 -4.40 -11.56 -2.48
N GLY A 127 -4.17 -10.49 -1.74
CA GLY A 127 -3.53 -10.54 -0.42
C GLY A 127 -4.30 -11.42 0.56
N LEU A 128 -5.64 -11.34 0.57
CA LEU A 128 -6.49 -12.15 1.43
C LEU A 128 -6.39 -13.65 1.13
N PHE A 129 -6.62 -14.08 -0.11
CA PHE A 129 -6.80 -15.49 -0.45
C PHE A 129 -5.55 -16.17 -1.01
N MET A 130 -4.47 -15.45 -1.20
CA MET A 130 -3.21 -16.01 -1.69
C MET A 130 -2.05 -15.81 -0.71
N GLU A 131 -2.00 -14.67 0.01
CA GLU A 131 -0.79 -14.23 0.69
C GLU A 131 -0.88 -14.34 2.22
N LEU A 132 -1.51 -13.36 2.85
CA LEU A 132 -1.39 -13.09 4.28
C LEU A 132 -2.71 -13.19 5.06
N GLY A 133 -3.80 -13.45 4.36
CA GLY A 133 -5.11 -13.57 4.99
C GLY A 133 -5.31 -14.87 5.76
N PRO A 134 -6.41 -14.97 6.52
CA PRO A 134 -6.67 -16.11 7.41
C PRO A 134 -6.90 -17.43 6.70
N CYS A 135 -7.19 -17.42 5.41
CA CYS A 135 -7.28 -18.61 4.58
C CYS A 135 -6.67 -18.37 3.20
N ARG A 136 -6.34 -19.47 2.50
CA ARG A 136 -5.83 -19.44 1.13
C ARG A 136 -6.66 -20.29 0.20
N VAL A 137 -6.90 -19.80 -1.03
CA VAL A 137 -7.57 -20.51 -2.12
C VAL A 137 -6.51 -20.90 -3.15
N LEU A 138 -5.88 -22.04 -2.94
CA LEU A 138 -4.75 -22.50 -3.76
C LEU A 138 -5.17 -23.46 -4.88
N ASP A 139 -6.37 -24.04 -4.78
CA ASP A 139 -6.93 -25.02 -5.70
C ASP A 139 -8.47 -24.90 -5.79
N ALA A 140 -9.09 -25.81 -6.52
CA ALA A 140 -10.54 -25.81 -6.75
C ALA A 140 -11.38 -26.21 -5.52
N ASP A 141 -10.78 -26.78 -4.48
CA ASP A 141 -11.49 -27.20 -3.27
C ASP A 141 -11.97 -26.01 -2.42
N GLY A 142 -11.41 -24.82 -2.69
CA GLY A 142 -11.78 -23.59 -2.00
C GLY A 142 -10.85 -23.20 -0.86
N PRO A 143 -11.31 -22.38 0.08
CA PRO A 143 -10.46 -21.82 1.13
C PRO A 143 -9.95 -22.88 2.12
N LYS A 144 -8.64 -22.82 2.41
CA LYS A 144 -7.98 -23.63 3.42
C LYS A 144 -7.37 -22.73 4.49
N PHE A 145 -7.46 -23.15 5.74
CA PHE A 145 -6.89 -22.42 6.87
C PHE A 145 -5.39 -22.11 6.65
N HIS A 146 -4.99 -20.87 6.92
CA HIS A 146 -3.61 -20.40 6.78
C HIS A 146 -3.00 -20.11 8.17
N PRO A 147 -2.12 -20.99 8.67
CA PRO A 147 -1.55 -20.85 10.01
C PRO A 147 -0.62 -19.64 10.15
N GLN A 148 0.08 -19.22 9.09
CA GLN A 148 0.98 -18.07 9.06
C GLN A 148 0.28 -16.77 8.63
N SER A 149 -1.03 -16.69 8.81
CA SER A 149 -1.76 -15.45 8.51
C SER A 149 -1.36 -14.31 9.45
N TRP A 150 -1.41 -13.11 8.93
CA TRP A 150 -1.13 -11.90 9.71
C TRP A 150 -2.18 -11.63 10.80
N ASN A 151 -3.40 -12.19 10.67
CA ASN A 151 -4.37 -12.11 11.76
C ASN A 151 -4.04 -13.01 12.96
N ALA A 152 -2.91 -13.70 12.95
CA ALA A 152 -2.41 -14.37 14.15
C ALA A 152 -2.28 -13.41 15.34
N ASN A 153 -1.92 -12.14 15.10
CA ASN A 153 -1.69 -11.12 16.13
C ASN A 153 -2.13 -9.71 15.70
N ALA A 154 -3.06 -9.59 14.76
CA ALA A 154 -3.61 -8.30 14.33
C ALA A 154 -5.04 -8.44 13.83
N ASN A 155 -5.83 -7.38 13.97
CA ASN A 155 -7.10 -7.23 13.29
C ASN A 155 -6.84 -6.73 11.87
N LEU A 156 -7.35 -7.40 10.81
CA LEU A 156 -6.99 -7.15 9.43
C LEU A 156 -8.13 -6.61 8.59
N PHE A 157 -7.89 -5.48 7.91
CA PHE A 157 -8.67 -5.03 6.75
C PHE A 157 -8.04 -5.44 5.44
N PHE A 158 -8.88 -5.84 4.47
CA PHE A 158 -8.54 -5.94 3.06
C PHE A 158 -9.54 -5.07 2.30
N VAL A 159 -9.05 -4.05 1.59
CA VAL A 159 -9.92 -3.06 0.94
C VAL A 159 -9.73 -3.10 -0.56
N ASP A 160 -10.82 -3.29 -1.30
CA ASP A 160 -10.86 -3.26 -2.76
C ASP A 160 -10.91 -1.80 -3.24
N GLN A 161 -9.76 -1.16 -3.34
CA GLN A 161 -9.63 0.23 -3.76
C GLN A 161 -8.73 0.38 -5.01
N PRO A 162 -8.97 1.42 -5.82
CA PRO A 162 -10.10 2.34 -5.80
C PRO A 162 -11.40 1.70 -6.31
N ILE A 163 -12.45 2.52 -6.46
CA ILE A 163 -13.74 2.04 -7.03
C ILE A 163 -13.54 1.40 -8.41
N GLY A 164 -14.36 0.41 -8.74
CA GLY A 164 -14.24 -0.42 -9.94
C GLY A 164 -13.36 -1.65 -9.74
N VAL A 165 -12.69 -1.79 -8.60
CA VAL A 165 -11.80 -2.91 -8.27
C VAL A 165 -12.55 -3.97 -7.47
N GLY A 166 -12.39 -5.25 -7.84
CA GLY A 166 -12.98 -6.38 -7.13
C GLY A 166 -14.50 -6.28 -7.02
N PHE A 167 -15.02 -6.11 -5.80
CA PHE A 167 -16.44 -5.89 -5.54
C PHE A 167 -16.81 -4.42 -5.32
N SER A 168 -15.87 -3.48 -5.50
CA SER A 168 -16.14 -2.05 -5.43
C SER A 168 -16.74 -1.54 -6.73
N TYR A 169 -17.71 -0.64 -6.63
CA TYR A 169 -18.43 -0.10 -7.79
C TYR A 169 -18.77 1.37 -7.61
N ALA A 170 -19.23 2.01 -8.67
CA ALA A 170 -19.73 3.36 -8.64
C ALA A 170 -21.03 3.48 -9.43
N ASP A 171 -21.91 4.33 -8.96
CA ASP A 171 -23.08 4.78 -9.69
C ASP A 171 -22.70 5.95 -10.63
N TYR A 172 -23.52 6.16 -11.63
CA TYR A 172 -23.44 7.33 -12.55
C TYR A 172 -22.09 7.51 -13.28
N GLY A 173 -21.28 6.45 -13.37
CA GLY A 173 -20.00 6.48 -14.10
C GLY A 173 -18.88 7.24 -13.38
N GLU A 174 -18.99 7.45 -12.06
CA GLU A 174 -17.87 7.99 -11.28
C GLU A 174 -16.63 7.10 -11.37
N ALA A 175 -15.47 7.73 -11.38
CA ALA A 175 -14.19 7.05 -11.51
C ALA A 175 -13.11 7.74 -10.67
N VAL A 176 -12.16 6.94 -10.19
CA VAL A 176 -10.95 7.42 -9.51
C VAL A 176 -9.74 7.04 -10.37
N GLY A 177 -8.96 8.04 -10.75
CA GLY A 177 -7.80 7.86 -11.63
C GLY A 177 -6.47 8.29 -11.02
N THR A 178 -6.47 8.78 -9.76
CA THR A 178 -5.27 9.21 -9.05
C THR A 178 -5.23 8.64 -7.63
N THR A 179 -4.01 8.48 -7.12
CA THR A 179 -3.80 8.04 -5.74
C THR A 179 -4.33 9.06 -4.72
N GLU A 180 -4.20 10.34 -5.02
CA GLU A 180 -4.63 11.43 -4.14
C GLU A 180 -6.14 11.45 -3.94
N ASP A 181 -6.92 11.11 -4.96
CA ASP A 181 -8.38 11.01 -4.84
C ASP A 181 -8.78 9.78 -4.01
N GLY A 182 -8.13 8.64 -4.24
CA GLY A 182 -8.32 7.45 -3.41
C GLY A 182 -7.95 7.67 -1.94
N ALA A 183 -6.95 8.50 -1.64
CA ALA A 183 -6.52 8.80 -0.28
C ALA A 183 -7.62 9.47 0.56
N LYS A 184 -8.34 10.41 -0.04
CA LYS A 184 -9.47 11.11 0.62
C LYS A 184 -10.57 10.13 1.03
N ASP A 185 -10.85 9.14 0.18
CA ASP A 185 -11.86 8.14 0.45
C ASP A 185 -11.42 7.22 1.60
N MET A 186 -10.16 6.79 1.60
CA MET A 186 -9.61 5.92 2.66
C MET A 186 -9.54 6.63 4.02
N ALA A 187 -9.17 7.90 4.07
CA ALA A 187 -9.10 8.65 5.32
C ALA A 187 -10.49 8.79 5.98
N LYS A 188 -11.53 9.08 5.18
CA LYS A 188 -12.92 9.14 5.67
C LYS A 188 -13.38 7.78 6.21
N PHE A 189 -13.08 6.69 5.50
CA PHE A 189 -13.42 5.34 5.93
C PHE A 189 -12.84 5.02 7.30
N VAL A 190 -11.52 5.18 7.44
CA VAL A 190 -10.82 4.87 8.68
C VAL A 190 -11.45 5.63 9.86
N PHE A 191 -11.74 6.92 9.68
CA PHE A 191 -12.38 7.71 10.72
C PHE A 191 -13.77 7.17 11.09
N VAL A 192 -14.68 6.99 10.12
CA VAL A 192 -16.06 6.54 10.40
C VAL A 192 -16.07 5.18 11.07
N PHE A 193 -15.20 4.25 10.64
CA PHE A 193 -15.10 2.94 11.27
C PHE A 193 -14.68 3.03 12.74
N PHE A 194 -13.61 3.79 13.03
CA PHE A 194 -13.09 3.92 14.40
C PHE A 194 -14.06 4.68 15.33
N GLU A 195 -14.83 5.64 14.80
CA GLU A 195 -15.84 6.33 15.58
C GLU A 195 -16.98 5.41 16.01
N HIS A 196 -17.44 4.51 15.12
CA HIS A 196 -18.49 3.56 15.45
C HIS A 196 -18.05 2.41 16.33
N PHE A 197 -16.83 1.93 16.15
CA PHE A 197 -16.25 0.81 16.90
C PHE A 197 -15.17 1.33 17.87
N SER A 198 -15.66 1.99 18.93
CA SER A 198 -14.81 2.72 19.88
C SER A 198 -13.77 1.85 20.59
N GLN A 199 -13.93 0.52 20.61
CA GLN A 199 -12.91 -0.41 21.09
C GLN A 199 -11.60 -0.34 20.29
N PHE A 200 -11.60 0.22 19.08
CA PHE A 200 -10.40 0.42 18.27
C PHE A 200 -9.79 1.81 18.44
N LYS A 201 -10.48 2.76 19.07
CA LYS A 201 -9.95 4.12 19.29
C LYS A 201 -8.66 4.09 20.10
N GLY A 202 -7.65 4.82 19.60
CA GLY A 202 -6.34 4.91 20.25
C GLY A 202 -5.43 3.70 20.06
N ARG A 203 -5.92 2.59 19.46
CA ARG A 203 -5.06 1.45 19.13
C ARG A 203 -4.09 1.79 18.03
N PRO A 204 -2.88 1.18 18.04
CA PRO A 204 -1.97 1.29 16.92
C PRO A 204 -2.65 0.88 15.62
N PHE A 205 -2.59 1.79 14.64
CA PHE A 205 -3.09 1.57 13.29
C PHE A 205 -1.92 1.57 12.32
N HIS A 206 -1.87 0.55 11.45
CA HIS A 206 -0.81 0.33 10.49
C HIS A 206 -1.41 0.25 9.09
N MET A 207 -0.93 1.08 8.18
CA MET A 207 -1.35 1.01 6.78
C MET A 207 -0.32 0.24 5.97
N THR A 208 -0.78 -0.77 5.25
CA THR A 208 0.10 -1.68 4.52
C THR A 208 -0.36 -1.89 3.10
N GLY A 209 0.58 -2.17 2.21
CA GLY A 209 0.25 -2.51 0.84
C GLY A 209 1.45 -3.00 0.06
N GLU A 210 1.15 -3.52 -1.13
CA GLU A 210 2.12 -4.18 -1.99
C GLU A 210 2.11 -3.58 -3.40
N SER A 211 3.26 -3.65 -4.09
CA SER A 211 3.34 -3.27 -5.49
C SER A 211 3.03 -1.77 -5.70
N TYR A 212 1.98 -1.45 -6.45
CA TYR A 212 1.47 -0.08 -6.53
C TYR A 212 1.02 0.47 -5.16
N GLY A 213 0.88 -0.38 -4.14
CA GLY A 213 0.74 0.01 -2.75
C GLY A 213 1.88 0.91 -2.25
N GLY A 214 3.06 0.83 -2.87
CA GLY A 214 4.17 1.77 -2.63
C GLY A 214 3.84 3.22 -3.02
N ARG A 215 2.90 3.42 -3.94
CA ARG A 215 2.34 4.72 -4.28
C ARG A 215 1.13 5.04 -3.39
N TYR A 216 0.22 4.07 -3.17
CA TYR A 216 -0.99 4.26 -2.38
C TYR A 216 -0.71 4.56 -0.92
N VAL A 217 -0.01 3.67 -0.22
CA VAL A 217 0.10 3.68 1.24
C VAL A 217 0.72 4.96 1.80
N PRO A 218 1.83 5.51 1.27
CA PRO A 218 2.37 6.76 1.81
C PRO A 218 1.42 7.94 1.66
N VAL A 219 0.68 8.01 0.56
CA VAL A 219 -0.28 9.11 0.30
C VAL A 219 -1.52 8.96 1.17
N PHE A 220 -2.05 7.75 1.30
CA PHE A 220 -3.19 7.45 2.18
C PHE A 220 -2.85 7.74 3.65
N ALA A 221 -1.68 7.30 4.10
CA ALA A 221 -1.21 7.54 5.46
C ALA A 221 -0.99 9.03 5.76
N ALA A 222 -0.47 9.79 4.78
CA ALA A 222 -0.34 11.23 4.91
C ALA A 222 -1.71 11.91 5.03
N GLU A 223 -2.70 11.52 4.23
CA GLU A 223 -4.07 12.05 4.31
C GLU A 223 -4.73 11.72 5.65
N VAL A 224 -4.59 10.48 6.16
CA VAL A 224 -5.08 10.09 7.50
C VAL A 224 -4.41 10.93 8.58
N TYR A 225 -3.10 11.16 8.48
CA TYR A 225 -2.36 11.98 9.44
C TYR A 225 -2.81 13.45 9.42
N ASP A 226 -2.95 14.03 8.23
CA ASP A 226 -3.35 15.43 8.06
C ASP A 226 -4.80 15.64 8.50
N GLN A 227 -5.67 14.65 8.32
CA GLN A 227 -7.03 14.68 8.84
C GLN A 227 -7.07 14.68 10.37
N ASN A 228 -6.15 14.01 11.05
CA ASN A 228 -6.07 14.02 12.51
C ASN A 228 -5.98 15.42 13.12
N ALA A 229 -5.32 16.37 12.46
CA ALA A 229 -5.23 17.75 12.91
C ALA A 229 -6.63 18.40 13.00
N ARG A 230 -7.46 18.18 11.97
CA ARG A 230 -8.85 18.66 11.93
C ARG A 230 -9.72 17.95 12.97
N LEU A 231 -9.55 16.63 13.12
CA LEU A 231 -10.29 15.86 14.11
C LEU A 231 -10.04 16.36 15.54
N LEU A 232 -8.79 16.71 15.85
CA LEU A 232 -8.44 17.28 17.17
C LEU A 232 -9.08 18.64 17.38
N GLU A 233 -9.13 19.52 16.38
CA GLU A 233 -9.82 20.82 16.44
C GLU A 233 -11.31 20.65 16.71
N ASP A 234 -11.93 19.59 16.15
CA ASP A 234 -13.34 19.25 16.31
C ASP A 234 -13.61 18.42 17.59
N GLY A 235 -12.60 18.14 18.42
CA GLY A 235 -12.74 17.41 19.69
C GLY A 235 -12.79 15.87 19.55
N TYR A 236 -12.47 15.30 18.40
CA TYR A 236 -12.45 13.85 18.18
C TYR A 236 -11.11 13.23 18.59
N THR A 237 -11.12 11.93 18.86
CA THR A 237 -9.91 11.14 19.09
C THR A 237 -9.17 10.94 17.74
N PRO A 238 -7.89 11.34 17.65
CA PRO A 238 -7.13 11.11 16.44
C PRO A 238 -6.87 9.62 16.20
N ILE A 239 -6.77 9.23 14.94
CA ILE A 239 -6.32 7.90 14.53
C ILE A 239 -4.84 7.74 14.94
N ASN A 240 -4.53 6.72 15.71
CA ASN A 240 -3.16 6.42 16.16
C ASN A 240 -2.37 5.73 15.02
N LEU A 241 -2.10 6.47 13.94
CA LEU A 241 -1.30 5.98 12.81
C LEU A 241 0.15 5.76 13.27
N THR A 242 0.50 4.53 13.58
CA THR A 242 1.78 4.14 14.18
C THR A 242 2.84 3.83 13.13
N SER A 243 2.46 3.21 12.02
CA SER A 243 3.42 2.89 10.96
C SER A 243 2.78 2.66 9.60
N VAL A 244 3.63 2.66 8.57
CA VAL A 244 3.32 2.13 7.26
C VAL A 244 4.28 0.98 6.92
N MET A 245 3.78 -0.02 6.17
CA MET A 245 4.57 -1.13 5.66
C MET A 245 4.35 -1.25 4.15
N ILE A 246 5.41 -1.29 3.39
CA ILE A 246 5.37 -1.35 1.92
C ILE A 246 6.14 -2.58 1.46
N GLY A 247 5.40 -3.56 0.94
CA GLY A 247 5.95 -4.76 0.34
C GLY A 247 6.19 -4.59 -1.14
N ASN A 248 7.40 -4.85 -1.62
CA ASN A 248 7.72 -4.84 -3.05
C ASN A 248 7.08 -3.62 -3.77
N GLY A 249 7.30 -2.41 -3.21
CA GLY A 249 6.56 -1.21 -3.59
C GLY A 249 7.16 -0.44 -4.77
N ILE A 250 6.29 0.21 -5.56
CA ILE A 250 6.65 1.26 -6.51
C ILE A 250 6.49 2.61 -5.79
N THR A 251 7.47 2.99 -5.00
CA THR A 251 7.47 4.26 -4.25
C THR A 251 8.18 5.37 -5.00
N ASP A 252 9.29 5.03 -5.65
CA ASP A 252 10.02 5.92 -6.55
C ASP A 252 10.22 5.26 -7.90
N PHE A 253 9.43 5.68 -8.88
CA PHE A 253 9.42 5.09 -10.23
C PHE A 253 10.77 5.24 -10.95
N TYR A 254 11.44 6.37 -10.75
CA TYR A 254 12.71 6.66 -11.43
C TYR A 254 13.80 5.67 -11.02
N THR A 255 14.02 5.50 -9.71
CA THR A 255 15.01 4.55 -9.19
C THR A 255 14.65 3.11 -9.51
N GLN A 256 13.36 2.79 -9.50
CA GLN A 256 12.87 1.46 -9.82
C GLN A 256 13.14 1.08 -11.28
N MET A 257 12.91 2.01 -12.20
CA MET A 257 13.16 1.80 -13.63
C MET A 257 14.66 1.68 -13.91
N SER A 258 15.50 2.53 -13.30
CA SER A 258 16.94 2.52 -13.53
C SER A 258 17.61 1.26 -12.98
N SER A 259 17.08 0.67 -11.90
CA SER A 259 17.63 -0.53 -11.28
C SER A 259 17.22 -1.85 -11.96
N SER A 260 16.30 -1.81 -12.92
CA SER A 260 15.84 -3.01 -13.64
C SER A 260 16.98 -3.76 -14.32
N PHE A 261 17.99 -3.02 -14.80
CA PHE A 261 19.20 -3.61 -15.40
C PHE A 261 20.04 -4.38 -14.38
N ASP A 262 20.22 -3.81 -13.19
CA ASP A 262 21.02 -4.47 -12.14
C ASP A 262 20.43 -5.82 -11.78
N MET A 263 19.09 -5.90 -11.67
CA MET A 263 18.39 -7.15 -11.43
C MET A 263 18.54 -8.19 -12.55
N MET A 264 18.67 -7.73 -13.79
CA MET A 264 18.81 -8.63 -14.95
C MET A 264 20.25 -9.06 -15.19
N CYS A 265 21.21 -8.14 -14.99
CA CYS A 265 22.53 -8.24 -15.59
C CYS A 265 23.68 -8.19 -14.61
N THR A 266 23.43 -8.00 -13.31
CA THR A 266 24.48 -8.00 -12.28
C THR A 266 24.23 -9.09 -11.23
N PRO A 267 25.24 -9.42 -10.39
CA PRO A 267 25.05 -10.35 -9.27
C PRO A 267 24.12 -9.85 -8.15
N ALA A 268 23.41 -8.77 -8.36
CA ALA A 268 22.45 -8.22 -7.40
C ALA A 268 21.30 -9.18 -7.10
N SER A 269 20.88 -9.98 -8.09
CA SER A 269 19.92 -11.09 -7.94
C SER A 269 20.66 -12.43 -7.97
N LEU A 270 20.24 -13.36 -7.13
CA LEU A 270 20.80 -14.69 -7.09
C LEU A 270 19.84 -15.72 -7.70
N PRO A 271 20.27 -16.55 -8.64
CA PRO A 271 21.48 -16.40 -9.45
C PRO A 271 21.31 -15.26 -10.48
N PRO A 272 22.40 -14.59 -10.90
CA PRO A 272 22.29 -13.56 -11.93
C PRO A 272 21.62 -14.14 -13.17
N LEU A 273 20.64 -13.42 -13.72
CA LEU A 273 20.00 -13.82 -14.99
C LEU A 273 21.00 -13.96 -16.14
N LEU A 274 22.15 -13.29 -16.07
CA LEU A 274 23.27 -13.47 -17.00
C LEU A 274 23.93 -14.86 -16.92
N SER A 275 23.95 -15.55 -15.79
CA SER A 275 24.41 -16.94 -15.75
C SER A 275 23.45 -17.86 -16.52
N ILE A 276 22.20 -17.49 -16.62
CA ILE A 276 21.17 -18.12 -17.45
C ILE A 276 21.32 -17.66 -18.91
N SER A 277 21.91 -16.47 -19.18
CA SER A 277 22.09 -15.92 -20.52
C SER A 277 23.03 -16.72 -21.42
N TRP A 278 23.85 -17.61 -20.88
CA TRP A 278 24.56 -18.60 -21.69
C TRP A 278 23.60 -19.58 -22.38
N GLN A 279 22.37 -19.72 -21.87
CA GLN A 279 21.30 -20.51 -22.50
C GLN A 279 20.30 -19.65 -23.26
N VAL A 280 20.42 -18.31 -23.23
CA VAL A 280 19.59 -17.39 -24.02
C VAL A 280 19.97 -17.55 -25.49
N LYS A 281 18.95 -17.82 -26.32
CA LYS A 281 19.12 -17.93 -27.79
C LYS A 281 19.90 -16.73 -28.34
N PRO A 282 20.78 -16.92 -29.35
CA PRO A 282 21.61 -15.84 -29.91
C PRO A 282 20.83 -14.55 -30.26
N SER A 283 19.57 -14.67 -30.63
CA SER A 283 18.64 -13.54 -30.88
C SER A 283 18.39 -12.63 -29.68
N HIS A 284 18.57 -13.12 -28.45
CA HIS A 284 18.35 -12.32 -27.23
C HIS A 284 19.63 -11.60 -26.74
N LYS A 285 20.82 -12.01 -27.19
CA LYS A 285 22.09 -11.32 -26.86
C LYS A 285 22.10 -9.88 -27.39
N SER A 286 21.57 -9.64 -28.60
CA SER A 286 21.46 -8.30 -29.17
C SER A 286 20.47 -7.42 -28.39
N LEU A 287 19.43 -8.02 -27.80
CA LEU A 287 18.41 -7.35 -27.04
C LEU A 287 18.97 -6.80 -25.71
N VAL A 288 19.78 -7.58 -24.99
CA VAL A 288 20.43 -7.16 -23.75
C VAL A 288 21.42 -6.01 -24.04
N THR A 289 22.21 -6.10 -25.09
CA THR A 289 23.13 -5.04 -25.47
C THR A 289 22.40 -3.72 -25.81
N LEU A 290 21.29 -3.80 -26.54
CA LEU A 290 20.46 -2.63 -26.83
C LEU A 290 19.87 -2.02 -25.56
N THR A 291 19.40 -2.83 -24.62
CA THR A 291 18.88 -2.36 -23.31
C THR A 291 19.93 -1.57 -22.58
N VAL A 292 21.15 -2.12 -22.41
CA VAL A 292 22.28 -1.46 -21.73
C VAL A 292 22.57 -0.07 -22.29
N LEU A 293 22.61 0.05 -23.62
CA LEU A 293 22.92 1.32 -24.30
C LEU A 293 21.79 2.37 -24.14
N GLN A 294 20.55 1.93 -23.88
CA GLN A 294 19.41 2.84 -23.76
C GLN A 294 19.13 3.28 -22.31
N ILE A 295 19.68 2.59 -21.30
CA ILE A 295 19.46 2.94 -19.90
C ILE A 295 19.82 4.39 -19.58
N PRO A 296 21.04 4.91 -19.90
CA PRO A 296 21.38 6.30 -19.60
C PRO A 296 20.44 7.30 -20.29
N ARG A 297 19.94 6.96 -21.48
CA ARG A 297 18.98 7.80 -22.22
C ARG A 297 17.60 7.78 -21.56
N CYS A 298 17.17 6.62 -21.08
CA CYS A 298 15.95 6.49 -20.33
C CYS A 298 16.01 7.31 -19.04
N GLU A 299 17.06 7.12 -18.25
CA GLU A 299 17.28 7.86 -17.01
C GLU A 299 17.29 9.38 -17.23
N ALA A 300 18.05 9.86 -18.22
CA ALA A 300 18.10 11.29 -18.53
C ALA A 300 16.74 11.86 -18.92
N ARG A 301 15.94 11.12 -19.73
CA ARG A 301 14.60 11.54 -20.12
C ARG A 301 13.62 11.56 -18.96
N LEU A 302 13.56 10.46 -18.19
CA LEU A 302 12.68 10.39 -17.01
C LEU A 302 13.06 11.45 -15.99
N LYS A 303 14.36 11.62 -15.71
CA LYS A 303 14.81 12.64 -14.77
C LYS A 303 14.36 14.02 -15.19
N LYS A 304 14.65 14.41 -16.43
CA LYS A 304 14.29 15.74 -16.96
C LYS A 304 12.80 16.01 -16.93
N SER A 305 11.99 15.04 -17.40
CA SER A 305 10.57 15.29 -17.76
C SER A 305 9.58 14.83 -16.71
N CYS A 306 9.97 13.91 -15.80
CA CYS A 306 9.07 13.39 -14.76
C CYS A 306 9.51 13.78 -13.34
N VAL A 307 10.80 14.14 -13.13
CA VAL A 307 11.36 14.41 -11.79
C VAL A 307 11.72 15.86 -11.62
N ASP A 308 12.64 16.40 -12.47
CA ASP A 308 13.16 17.76 -12.30
C ASP A 308 12.13 18.85 -12.68
N ALA A 309 11.37 18.59 -13.76
CA ALA A 309 10.28 19.44 -14.20
C ALA A 309 9.18 18.53 -14.76
N TYR A 310 8.09 18.39 -14.02
CA TYR A 310 7.00 17.51 -14.48
C TYR A 310 6.26 18.13 -15.66
N ASP A 311 6.55 17.65 -16.87
CA ASP A 311 5.77 17.90 -18.06
C ASP A 311 5.03 16.62 -18.47
N TYR A 312 3.71 16.69 -18.58
CA TYR A 312 2.88 15.51 -18.85
C TYR A 312 3.27 14.82 -20.17
N THR A 313 3.41 15.58 -21.24
CA THR A 313 3.67 15.03 -22.58
C THR A 313 5.07 14.42 -22.65
N ASP A 314 6.06 15.16 -22.21
CA ASP A 314 7.45 14.71 -22.21
C ASP A 314 7.66 13.53 -21.25
N CYS A 315 6.99 13.51 -20.10
CA CYS A 315 7.03 12.39 -19.16
C CYS A 315 6.36 11.13 -19.74
N ALA A 316 5.22 11.28 -20.43
CA ALA A 316 4.57 10.16 -21.12
C ALA A 316 5.47 9.54 -22.20
N GLU A 317 6.13 10.38 -23.00
CA GLU A 317 7.10 9.92 -24.01
C GLU A 317 8.31 9.24 -23.38
N ALA A 318 8.87 9.82 -22.30
CA ALA A 318 9.98 9.23 -21.58
C ALA A 318 9.62 7.86 -21.01
N ASN A 319 8.44 7.73 -20.39
CA ASN A 319 7.93 6.46 -19.86
C ASN A 319 7.71 5.42 -20.99
N SER A 320 7.16 5.83 -22.12
CA SER A 320 6.97 4.97 -23.28
C SER A 320 8.32 4.47 -23.83
N PHE A 321 9.29 5.36 -23.98
CA PHE A 321 10.65 5.03 -24.41
C PHE A 321 11.28 4.02 -23.46
N CYS A 322 11.25 4.27 -22.14
CA CYS A 322 11.81 3.37 -21.13
C CYS A 322 11.12 2.00 -21.13
N SER A 323 9.80 1.98 -21.25
CA SER A 323 9.04 0.73 -21.34
C SER A 323 9.46 -0.10 -22.57
N GLN A 324 9.64 0.52 -23.73
CA GLN A 324 10.06 -0.16 -24.94
C GLN A 324 11.44 -0.80 -24.84
N TYR A 325 12.40 -0.11 -24.21
CA TYR A 325 13.80 -0.55 -24.22
C TYR A 325 14.24 -1.27 -22.92
N ILE A 326 13.46 -1.19 -21.84
CA ILE A 326 13.77 -1.86 -20.58
C ILE A 326 12.76 -2.96 -20.27
N LYS A 327 11.45 -2.66 -20.29
CA LYS A 327 10.43 -3.65 -19.89
C LYS A 327 10.15 -4.68 -20.98
N GLN A 328 9.97 -4.25 -22.23
CA GLN A 328 9.63 -5.17 -23.32
C GLN A 328 10.68 -6.26 -23.59
N PRO A 329 12.00 -5.99 -23.52
CA PRO A 329 13.01 -7.03 -23.60
C PRO A 329 12.87 -8.11 -22.54
N PHE A 330 12.59 -7.74 -21.29
CA PHE A 330 12.36 -8.69 -20.22
C PHE A 330 11.14 -9.56 -20.47
N TYR A 331 10.02 -8.97 -20.90
CA TYR A 331 8.80 -9.72 -21.17
C TYR A 331 8.93 -10.71 -22.34
N LYS A 332 9.83 -10.46 -23.28
CA LYS A 332 10.16 -11.39 -24.39
C LYS A 332 11.01 -12.58 -23.95
N ALA A 333 11.58 -12.54 -22.75
CA ALA A 333 12.40 -13.63 -22.22
C ALA A 333 11.56 -14.73 -21.53
N ASP A 334 10.22 -14.62 -21.54
CA ASP A 334 9.27 -15.54 -20.90
C ASP A 334 9.58 -15.82 -19.42
N ARG A 335 10.18 -14.84 -18.75
CA ARG A 335 10.42 -14.87 -17.31
C ARG A 335 9.28 -14.22 -16.56
N ASN A 336 9.00 -14.74 -15.37
CA ASN A 336 8.03 -14.17 -14.48
C ASN A 336 8.58 -12.83 -13.91
N PRO A 337 7.96 -11.67 -14.18
CA PRO A 337 8.43 -10.38 -13.66
C PRO A 337 8.26 -10.27 -12.13
N TYR A 338 7.43 -11.09 -11.55
CA TYR A 338 7.16 -11.15 -10.11
C TYR A 338 8.03 -12.18 -9.37
N ASP A 339 8.65 -13.11 -10.10
CA ASP A 339 9.58 -14.09 -9.54
C ASP A 339 10.51 -14.61 -10.67
N ILE A 340 11.68 -14.01 -10.77
CA ILE A 340 12.64 -14.30 -11.84
C ILE A 340 13.16 -15.74 -11.82
N SER A 341 12.96 -16.49 -10.76
CA SER A 341 13.30 -17.92 -10.69
C SER A 341 12.35 -18.80 -11.51
N LYS A 342 11.17 -18.27 -11.88
CA LYS A 342 10.11 -18.98 -12.58
C LYS A 342 9.93 -18.48 -14.01
N GLU A 343 9.38 -19.34 -14.87
CA GLU A 343 8.95 -18.98 -16.22
C GLU A 343 7.50 -18.49 -16.23
N CYS A 344 7.19 -17.60 -17.18
CA CYS A 344 5.83 -17.11 -17.38
C CYS A 344 5.63 -16.61 -18.82
N ASN A 345 4.80 -17.30 -19.59
CA ASN A 345 4.44 -16.86 -20.92
C ASN A 345 3.46 -15.67 -20.90
N ALA A 346 3.28 -15.05 -22.08
CA ALA A 346 2.45 -13.86 -22.22
C ALA A 346 0.99 -14.09 -21.78
N THR A 347 0.40 -15.24 -22.12
CA THR A 347 -0.98 -15.61 -21.76
C THR A 347 -1.15 -15.71 -20.24
N ASN A 348 -0.31 -16.49 -19.58
CA ASN A 348 -0.39 -16.64 -18.11
C ASN A 348 -0.14 -15.31 -17.38
N ARG A 349 0.73 -14.45 -17.92
CA ARG A 349 0.94 -13.12 -17.38
C ARG A 349 -0.30 -12.24 -17.51
N ALA A 350 -0.96 -12.26 -18.66
CA ALA A 350 -2.14 -11.45 -18.92
C ALA A 350 -3.37 -11.91 -18.12
N GLU A 351 -3.58 -13.24 -18.04
CA GLU A 351 -4.79 -13.82 -17.43
C GLU A 351 -4.66 -14.02 -15.92
N ASN A 352 -3.46 -14.33 -15.43
CA ASN A 352 -3.24 -14.83 -14.07
C ASN A 352 -2.09 -14.14 -13.32
N LEU A 353 -1.57 -13.03 -13.78
CA LEU A 353 -0.41 -12.35 -13.17
C LEU A 353 0.79 -13.29 -12.95
N CYS A 354 0.99 -14.28 -13.83
CA CYS A 354 1.96 -15.37 -13.67
C CYS A 354 1.73 -16.31 -12.48
N TYR A 355 0.60 -16.21 -11.81
CA TYR A 355 0.19 -17.08 -10.70
C TYR A 355 -1.11 -17.81 -11.07
N PRO A 356 -1.05 -19.04 -11.65
CA PRO A 356 -2.24 -19.76 -12.12
C PRO A 356 -3.33 -19.95 -11.05
N LEU A 357 -2.94 -19.99 -9.78
CA LEU A 357 -3.87 -20.12 -8.65
C LEU A 357 -4.86 -18.94 -8.55
N THR A 358 -4.56 -17.77 -9.13
CA THR A 358 -5.50 -16.64 -9.14
C THR A 358 -6.81 -16.97 -9.86
N ALA A 359 -6.80 -17.96 -10.77
CA ALA A 359 -8.02 -18.47 -11.39
C ALA A 359 -8.95 -19.15 -10.36
N HIS A 360 -8.39 -19.86 -9.37
CA HIS A 360 -9.17 -20.49 -8.30
C HIS A 360 -9.82 -19.42 -7.41
N ILE A 361 -9.11 -18.35 -7.10
CA ILE A 361 -9.66 -17.20 -6.34
C ILE A 361 -10.82 -16.56 -7.12
N ARG A 362 -10.66 -16.30 -8.43
CA ARG A 362 -11.73 -15.75 -9.27
C ARG A 362 -12.95 -16.66 -9.29
N ASN A 363 -12.76 -17.96 -9.47
CA ASN A 363 -13.84 -18.93 -9.49
C ASN A 363 -14.57 -19.00 -8.14
N PHE A 364 -13.84 -19.01 -7.03
CA PHE A 364 -14.40 -19.00 -5.69
C PHE A 364 -15.27 -17.75 -5.44
N LEU A 365 -14.75 -16.55 -5.74
CA LEU A 365 -15.44 -15.28 -5.56
C LEU A 365 -16.59 -15.06 -6.55
N SER A 366 -16.64 -15.81 -7.66
CA SER A 366 -17.75 -15.79 -8.61
C SER A 366 -18.93 -16.66 -8.17
N ARG A 367 -18.78 -17.52 -7.16
CA ARG A 367 -19.84 -18.42 -6.69
C ARG A 367 -20.99 -17.63 -6.08
N PRO A 368 -22.26 -17.91 -6.46
CA PRO A 368 -23.44 -17.18 -5.93
C PRO A 368 -23.59 -17.28 -4.40
N ASP A 369 -23.27 -18.45 -3.81
CA ASP A 369 -23.34 -18.67 -2.36
C ASP A 369 -22.30 -17.83 -1.62
N VAL A 370 -21.06 -17.73 -2.14
CA VAL A 370 -19.99 -16.89 -1.58
C VAL A 370 -20.38 -15.43 -1.68
N ARG A 371 -20.82 -14.97 -2.85
CA ARG A 371 -21.27 -13.57 -3.07
C ARG A 371 -22.40 -13.18 -2.11
N LYS A 372 -23.37 -14.08 -1.91
CA LYS A 372 -24.46 -13.88 -0.94
C LYS A 372 -23.92 -13.75 0.49
N THR A 373 -23.03 -14.63 0.90
CA THR A 373 -22.38 -14.59 2.23
C THR A 373 -21.64 -13.28 2.46
N LEU A 374 -20.89 -12.83 1.45
CA LEU A 374 -20.15 -11.57 1.50
C LEU A 374 -21.06 -10.33 1.41
N GLY A 375 -22.30 -10.46 0.92
CA GLY A 375 -23.21 -9.34 0.69
C GLY A 375 -22.82 -8.51 -0.53
N VAL A 376 -22.27 -9.14 -1.55
CA VAL A 376 -21.88 -8.47 -2.80
C VAL A 376 -23.10 -7.90 -3.49
N ASP A 377 -22.99 -6.65 -3.98
CA ASP A 377 -24.06 -5.95 -4.66
C ASP A 377 -24.53 -6.70 -5.92
N ALA A 378 -25.84 -6.76 -6.11
CA ALA A 378 -26.46 -7.51 -7.20
C ALA A 378 -26.24 -6.86 -8.58
N SER A 379 -25.89 -5.59 -8.65
CA SER A 379 -25.57 -4.87 -9.90
C SER A 379 -24.24 -5.30 -10.52
N LEU A 380 -23.36 -5.90 -9.70
CA LEU A 380 -22.03 -6.31 -10.15
C LEU A 380 -22.07 -7.55 -11.05
N PRO A 381 -21.18 -7.63 -12.07
CA PRO A 381 -21.06 -8.79 -12.94
C PRO A 381 -20.91 -10.10 -12.16
N ALA A 382 -21.53 -11.19 -12.66
CA ALA A 382 -21.47 -12.50 -12.01
C ALA A 382 -20.04 -13.03 -11.85
N ASN A 383 -19.17 -12.75 -12.83
CA ASN A 383 -17.78 -13.18 -12.82
C ASN A 383 -16.91 -12.13 -12.10
N PHE A 384 -16.20 -12.57 -11.09
CA PHE A 384 -15.24 -11.75 -10.36
C PHE A 384 -13.98 -11.52 -11.21
N SER A 385 -13.43 -10.30 -11.17
CA SER A 385 -12.13 -9.96 -11.75
C SER A 385 -11.13 -9.59 -10.66
N SER A 386 -9.96 -10.21 -10.68
CA SER A 386 -8.89 -9.89 -9.73
C SER A 386 -8.25 -8.53 -9.98
N CYS A 387 -8.25 -8.06 -11.23
CA CYS A 387 -7.72 -6.74 -11.60
C CYS A 387 -8.59 -6.12 -12.70
N ASP A 388 -8.89 -4.84 -12.56
CA ASP A 388 -9.70 -4.08 -13.53
C ASP A 388 -8.81 -3.32 -14.52
N PRO A 389 -8.92 -3.58 -15.84
CA PRO A 389 -8.10 -2.91 -16.85
C PRO A 389 -8.51 -1.44 -17.06
N THR A 390 -9.76 -1.06 -16.76
CA THR A 390 -10.25 0.31 -16.91
C THR A 390 -9.63 1.20 -15.86
N VAL A 391 -9.65 0.77 -14.59
CA VAL A 391 -8.97 1.45 -13.49
C VAL A 391 -7.47 1.59 -13.80
N SER A 392 -6.82 0.50 -14.23
CA SER A 392 -5.41 0.55 -14.64
C SER A 392 -5.16 1.55 -15.78
N ALA A 393 -6.09 1.69 -16.73
CA ALA A 393 -5.97 2.64 -17.84
C ALA A 393 -6.13 4.10 -17.37
N LEU A 394 -7.05 4.38 -16.43
CA LEU A 394 -7.23 5.72 -15.86
C LEU A 394 -5.97 6.20 -15.13
N PHE A 395 -5.39 5.37 -14.28
CA PHE A 395 -4.13 5.69 -13.58
C PHE A 395 -2.95 5.88 -14.53
N ARG A 396 -2.87 5.07 -15.60
CA ARG A 396 -1.86 5.27 -16.64
C ARG A 396 -2.07 6.57 -17.42
N ALA A 397 -3.32 6.91 -17.74
CA ALA A 397 -3.65 8.15 -18.42
C ALA A 397 -3.31 9.38 -17.55
N ALA A 398 -3.46 9.28 -16.23
CA ALA A 398 -3.06 10.33 -15.29
C ALA A 398 -1.53 10.37 -15.04
N LEU A 399 -0.76 9.43 -15.59
CA LEU A 399 0.67 9.21 -15.26
C LEU A 399 0.93 9.10 -13.74
N ASP A 400 -0.06 8.65 -12.98
CA ASP A 400 0.01 8.60 -11.50
C ASP A 400 1.22 7.79 -11.03
N GLY A 401 1.50 6.64 -11.67
CA GLY A 401 2.63 5.77 -11.33
C GLY A 401 4.02 6.35 -11.62
N THR A 402 4.13 7.46 -12.35
CA THR A 402 5.42 8.14 -12.57
C THR A 402 5.74 9.15 -11.46
N ARG A 403 4.75 9.47 -10.62
CA ARG A 403 4.92 10.38 -9.48
C ARG A 403 5.51 9.62 -8.30
N SER A 404 6.61 10.15 -7.75
CA SER A 404 7.22 9.58 -6.55
C SER A 404 6.38 9.87 -5.30
N SER A 405 6.19 8.86 -4.44
CA SER A 405 5.63 9.03 -3.10
C SER A 405 6.69 9.06 -1.99
N ALA A 406 7.98 9.11 -2.37
CA ALA A 406 9.09 9.16 -1.40
C ALA A 406 9.01 10.38 -0.47
N ALA A 407 8.55 11.54 -0.98
CA ALA A 407 8.35 12.73 -0.16
C ALA A 407 7.29 12.53 0.94
N HIS A 408 6.23 11.75 0.67
CA HIS A 408 5.25 11.39 1.69
C HIS A 408 5.86 10.44 2.74
N VAL A 409 6.72 9.51 2.32
CA VAL A 409 7.49 8.66 3.26
C VAL A 409 8.37 9.52 4.17
N ALA A 410 9.10 10.48 3.60
CA ALA A 410 9.91 11.43 4.38
C ALA A 410 9.04 12.20 5.39
N GLY A 411 7.93 12.77 4.93
CA GLY A 411 6.99 13.51 5.78
C GLY A 411 6.38 12.67 6.91
N LEU A 412 6.09 11.39 6.67
CA LEU A 412 5.62 10.46 7.70
C LEU A 412 6.70 10.19 8.76
N LEU A 413 7.95 9.97 8.32
CA LEU A 413 9.10 9.79 9.23
C LEU A 413 9.36 11.02 10.10
N GLU A 414 9.27 12.23 9.54
CA GLU A 414 9.41 13.50 10.29
C GLU A 414 8.30 13.68 11.34
N ARG A 415 7.15 13.06 11.11
CA ARG A 415 5.98 13.07 12.01
C ARG A 415 6.01 11.91 13.02
N GLY A 416 7.08 11.10 13.05
CA GLY A 416 7.24 9.98 13.97
C GLY A 416 6.51 8.69 13.55
N VAL A 417 5.90 8.64 12.37
CA VAL A 417 5.30 7.42 11.82
C VAL A 417 6.41 6.52 11.29
N ARG A 418 6.53 5.30 11.82
CA ARG A 418 7.56 4.35 11.40
C ARG A 418 7.28 3.81 10.01
N VAL A 419 8.34 3.53 9.24
CA VAL A 419 8.22 3.01 7.87
C VAL A 419 9.04 1.73 7.70
N LEU A 420 8.39 0.65 7.24
CA LEU A 420 9.02 -0.60 6.83
C LEU A 420 8.89 -0.77 5.33
N ILE A 421 10.03 -0.89 4.65
CA ILE A 421 10.11 -1.31 3.24
C ILE A 421 10.66 -2.73 3.22
N TYR A 422 9.85 -3.71 2.81
CA TYR A 422 10.29 -5.10 2.69
C TYR A 422 10.17 -5.58 1.25
N VAL A 423 11.17 -6.32 0.77
CA VAL A 423 11.24 -6.69 -0.65
C VAL A 423 11.76 -8.11 -0.84
N GLY A 424 11.05 -8.92 -1.61
CA GLY A 424 11.52 -10.22 -2.07
C GLY A 424 12.69 -10.08 -3.06
N THR A 425 13.75 -10.89 -2.89
CA THR A 425 14.97 -10.76 -3.70
C THR A 425 14.80 -11.22 -5.15
N TYR A 426 13.72 -11.93 -5.49
CA TYR A 426 13.45 -12.43 -6.84
C TYR A 426 12.45 -11.57 -7.64
N ASP A 427 11.92 -10.53 -7.06
CA ASP A 427 11.05 -9.58 -7.77
C ASP A 427 11.86 -8.69 -8.70
N TRP A 428 11.54 -8.72 -9.99
CA TRP A 428 12.10 -7.81 -10.97
C TRP A 428 11.26 -6.53 -11.12
N SER A 429 9.95 -6.67 -11.02
CA SER A 429 9.00 -5.56 -11.27
C SER A 429 9.19 -4.43 -10.27
N CYS A 430 9.26 -4.77 -8.98
CA CYS A 430 9.42 -3.82 -7.89
C CYS A 430 10.68 -4.19 -7.07
N ASN A 431 11.80 -4.26 -7.76
CA ASN A 431 13.01 -4.90 -7.29
C ASN A 431 13.65 -4.26 -6.06
N TRP A 432 14.35 -5.08 -5.30
CA TRP A 432 14.99 -4.68 -4.05
C TRP A 432 16.13 -3.66 -4.24
N VAL A 433 16.81 -3.67 -5.40
CA VAL A 433 17.91 -2.74 -5.69
C VAL A 433 17.38 -1.31 -5.81
N GLY A 434 16.27 -1.11 -6.52
CA GLY A 434 15.61 0.19 -6.63
C GLY A 434 15.06 0.67 -5.29
N ASN A 435 14.46 -0.25 -4.52
CA ASN A 435 13.94 0.06 -3.19
C ASN A 435 15.06 0.42 -2.21
N GLU A 436 16.21 -0.25 -2.27
CA GLU A 436 17.39 0.09 -1.47
C GLU A 436 17.97 1.47 -1.86
N ARG A 437 18.03 1.78 -3.17
CA ARG A 437 18.55 3.05 -3.66
C ARG A 437 17.72 4.24 -3.22
N TRP A 438 16.40 4.20 -3.44
CA TRP A 438 15.59 5.34 -3.08
C TRP A 438 15.51 5.53 -1.55
N THR A 439 15.49 4.45 -0.75
CA THR A 439 15.51 4.56 0.71
C THR A 439 16.80 5.17 1.23
N ARG A 440 17.95 4.85 0.64
CA ARG A 440 19.24 5.51 0.97
C ARG A 440 19.29 6.96 0.53
N GLY A 441 18.67 7.27 -0.60
CA GLY A 441 18.60 8.61 -1.16
C GLY A 441 17.52 9.50 -0.58
N LEU A 442 16.64 8.96 0.31
CA LEU A 442 15.50 9.69 0.85
C LEU A 442 15.94 10.96 1.58
N GLU A 443 15.36 12.09 1.19
CA GLU A 443 15.65 13.42 1.78
C GLU A 443 14.78 13.60 3.05
N TRP A 444 15.39 13.38 4.21
CA TRP A 444 14.77 13.52 5.53
C TRP A 444 15.83 13.64 6.63
N SER A 445 15.46 14.03 7.85
CA SER A 445 16.39 14.30 8.96
C SER A 445 17.26 13.10 9.41
N GLY A 446 16.76 11.88 9.18
CA GLY A 446 17.48 10.64 9.51
C GLY A 446 18.37 10.06 8.38
N ARG A 447 18.46 10.72 7.21
CA ARG A 447 19.16 10.22 6.01
C ARG A 447 20.57 9.74 6.30
N GLU A 448 21.41 10.57 6.91
CA GLU A 448 22.82 10.22 7.17
C GLU A 448 22.92 9.01 8.11
N ALA A 449 22.10 8.98 9.16
CA ALA A 449 22.06 7.87 10.11
C ALA A 449 21.62 6.55 9.43
N PHE A 450 20.71 6.60 8.48
CA PHE A 450 20.25 5.42 7.75
C PHE A 450 21.22 5.00 6.65
N ALA A 451 21.63 5.92 5.80
CA ALA A 451 22.53 5.64 4.66
C ALA A 451 23.93 5.18 5.09
N GLY A 452 24.42 5.66 6.25
CA GLY A 452 25.70 5.28 6.82
C GLY A 452 25.74 3.88 7.44
N ARG A 453 24.58 3.22 7.65
CA ARG A 453 24.56 1.84 8.16
C ARG A 453 24.70 0.84 7.04
N ALA A 454 25.51 -0.20 7.26
CA ALA A 454 25.60 -1.33 6.36
C ALA A 454 24.32 -2.20 6.44
N LEU A 455 23.99 -2.87 5.33
CA LEU A 455 23.04 -3.99 5.36
C LEU A 455 23.64 -5.12 6.20
N ARG A 456 22.86 -5.65 7.15
CA ARG A 456 23.23 -6.79 8.02
C ARG A 456 22.25 -7.94 7.84
N PRO A 457 22.67 -9.19 8.03
CA PRO A 457 21.76 -10.31 8.02
C PRO A 457 20.67 -10.19 9.10
N TRP A 458 19.45 -10.59 8.74
CA TRP A 458 18.40 -10.89 9.72
C TRP A 458 17.96 -12.36 9.57
N SER A 459 17.41 -12.91 10.63
CA SER A 459 17.06 -14.33 10.71
C SER A 459 15.65 -14.53 11.23
N SER A 460 14.95 -15.52 10.70
CA SER A 460 13.65 -16.03 11.17
C SER A 460 13.77 -17.50 11.48
N GLY A 461 13.20 -17.96 12.60
CA GLY A 461 13.31 -19.36 13.03
C GLY A 461 14.74 -19.88 13.14
N GLY A 462 15.73 -19.03 13.44
CA GLY A 462 17.15 -19.38 13.52
C GLY A 462 17.86 -19.54 12.17
N LYS A 463 17.17 -19.31 11.04
CA LYS A 463 17.73 -19.33 9.68
C LYS A 463 17.85 -17.92 9.12
N ARG A 464 18.88 -17.68 8.31
CA ARG A 464 19.01 -16.42 7.58
C ARG A 464 17.80 -16.23 6.69
N ALA A 465 17.14 -15.07 6.82
CA ALA A 465 15.94 -14.72 6.08
C ALA A 465 16.18 -13.59 5.05
N GLY A 466 17.26 -12.82 5.21
CA GLY A 466 17.61 -11.74 4.29
C GLY A 466 18.59 -10.74 4.86
N LEU A 467 18.50 -9.51 4.40
CA LEU A 467 19.31 -8.37 4.84
C LEU A 467 18.43 -7.26 5.38
N VAL A 468 18.91 -6.50 6.35
CA VAL A 468 18.19 -5.36 6.94
C VAL A 468 19.10 -4.17 7.16
N ARG A 469 18.56 -2.96 6.99
CA ARG A 469 19.10 -1.67 7.43
C ARG A 469 18.00 -0.90 8.13
N GLU A 470 18.28 -0.42 9.33
CA GLU A 470 17.30 0.33 10.13
C GLU A 470 17.95 1.52 10.85
N ALA A 471 17.30 2.65 10.84
CA ALA A 471 17.64 3.83 11.65
C ALA A 471 16.46 4.81 11.70
N ARG A 472 16.31 5.50 12.84
CA ARG A 472 15.39 6.64 12.98
C ARG A 472 13.96 6.39 12.49
N GLY A 473 13.40 5.18 12.68
CA GLY A 473 12.05 4.83 12.27
C GLY A 473 11.91 4.28 10.85
N LEU A 474 12.95 4.39 10.01
CA LEU A 474 13.00 3.74 8.69
C LEU A 474 13.68 2.38 8.78
N THR A 475 13.04 1.36 8.25
CA THR A 475 13.61 0.02 8.07
C THR A 475 13.48 -0.39 6.61
N PHE A 476 14.59 -0.79 6.01
CA PHE A 476 14.63 -1.50 4.72
C PHE A 476 15.05 -2.94 4.97
N LEU A 477 14.29 -3.90 4.42
CA LEU A 477 14.48 -5.32 4.66
C LEU A 477 14.29 -6.11 3.36
N THR A 478 15.20 -7.07 3.07
CA THR A 478 14.99 -8.04 1.99
C THR A 478 14.54 -9.38 2.55
N VAL A 479 13.70 -10.09 1.79
CA VAL A 479 13.34 -11.48 2.09
C VAL A 479 13.94 -12.39 1.02
N GLU A 480 14.90 -13.21 1.43
CA GLU A 480 15.72 -14.01 0.52
C GLU A 480 14.90 -15.16 -0.09
N GLY A 481 14.94 -15.26 -1.43
CA GLY A 481 14.23 -16.29 -2.17
C GLY A 481 12.72 -16.06 -2.30
N ALA A 482 12.20 -14.92 -1.90
CA ALA A 482 10.83 -14.51 -2.20
C ALA A 482 10.77 -13.69 -3.50
N GLY A 483 9.68 -13.81 -4.23
CA GLY A 483 9.31 -12.92 -5.33
C GLY A 483 8.53 -11.70 -4.84
N HIS A 484 7.61 -11.24 -5.68
CA HIS A 484 6.77 -10.07 -5.45
C HIS A 484 5.83 -10.22 -4.25
N MET A 485 5.17 -11.37 -4.15
CA MET A 485 4.22 -11.69 -3.10
C MET A 485 4.95 -12.39 -1.95
N VAL A 486 5.66 -11.62 -1.13
CA VAL A 486 6.50 -12.13 -0.04
C VAL A 486 5.73 -13.04 0.92
N PRO A 487 4.51 -12.69 1.38
CA PRO A 487 3.77 -13.57 2.29
C PRO A 487 3.36 -14.90 1.65
N TYR A 488 3.20 -14.93 0.33
CA TYR A 488 2.91 -16.17 -0.40
C TYR A 488 4.13 -17.10 -0.46
N ASP A 489 5.29 -16.55 -0.85
CA ASP A 489 6.51 -17.31 -1.05
C ASP A 489 7.21 -17.70 0.27
N LYS A 490 7.13 -16.84 1.28
CA LYS A 490 7.83 -16.92 2.57
C LYS A 490 6.90 -16.60 3.74
N PRO A 491 5.87 -17.40 3.99
CA PRO A 491 4.83 -17.10 4.99
C PRO A 491 5.35 -17.04 6.42
N GLU A 492 6.32 -17.89 6.79
CA GLU A 492 6.88 -17.91 8.15
C GLU A 492 7.73 -16.66 8.40
N GLU A 493 8.60 -16.31 7.45
CA GLU A 493 9.43 -15.10 7.53
C GLU A 493 8.56 -13.84 7.50
N SER A 494 7.48 -13.85 6.72
CA SER A 494 6.53 -12.74 6.64
C SER A 494 5.79 -12.51 7.97
N LEU A 495 5.34 -13.59 8.62
CA LEU A 495 4.68 -13.47 9.92
C LEU A 495 5.65 -13.02 11.01
N ASP A 496 6.88 -13.58 11.07
CA ASP A 496 7.91 -13.15 12.04
C ASP A 496 8.27 -11.67 11.83
N MET A 497 8.41 -11.24 10.58
CA MET A 497 8.63 -9.83 10.22
C MET A 497 7.52 -8.93 10.77
N LEU A 498 6.25 -9.28 10.53
CA LEU A 498 5.12 -8.53 11.03
C LEU A 498 5.13 -8.45 12.56
N GLN A 499 5.25 -9.60 13.24
CA GLN A 499 5.22 -9.67 14.70
C GLN A 499 6.32 -8.83 15.36
N ARG A 500 7.54 -8.85 14.80
CA ARG A 500 8.62 -7.98 15.27
C ARG A 500 8.31 -6.51 15.04
N TRP A 501 7.79 -6.19 13.87
CA TRP A 501 7.45 -4.82 13.52
C TRP A 501 6.37 -4.22 14.41
N LEU A 502 5.26 -4.93 14.63
CA LEU A 502 4.18 -4.48 15.51
C LEU A 502 4.69 -4.32 16.95
N ALA A 503 5.49 -5.27 17.42
CA ALA A 503 6.08 -5.21 18.78
C ALA A 503 7.22 -4.18 18.93
N GLY A 504 7.61 -3.45 17.88
CA GLY A 504 8.72 -2.50 17.92
C GLY A 504 10.10 -3.14 18.15
N LYS A 505 10.25 -4.43 17.84
CA LYS A 505 11.50 -5.17 17.96
C LYS A 505 12.38 -5.00 16.74
N SER A 506 13.70 -5.01 16.93
CA SER A 506 14.68 -5.03 15.81
C SER A 506 14.70 -6.38 15.09
N PHE A 507 15.17 -6.38 13.85
CA PHE A 507 15.35 -7.57 13.01
C PHE A 507 16.70 -8.24 13.20
#